data_cba5029a2134c7c0d7b10813440b72d2
#
_entry.id   cba5029a2134c7c0d7b10813440b72d2
#
_cell.length_a   1.000
_cell.length_b   1.000
_cell.length_c   1.000
_cell.angle_alpha   90.00
_cell.angle_beta   90.00
_cell.angle_gamma   90.00
#
_symmetry.space_group_name_H-M   'P 1'
#
loop_
_entity.id
_entity.type
_entity.pdbx_description
1 polymer ?
#
loop_
_entity_poly.entity_id
_entity_poly.type
_entity_poly.pdbx_seq_one_letter_code
_entity_poly.pdbx_strand_id
1 'polypeptide(L)'
;QKYGPVPIVPEEGQDYTDSYEALSIPRNTYDECADYIASEMALAAKDLPLKRELMSVSRPTRGAALAVRAKALLYAASPLMNGNTDGYAEKLVDDKGNRLLAAAYDEKKWARAAAAAKDVIDLKAYNLYVAYKRTEGFDGYPVTLPPYDDGNFSTKSWPNGYKDIDPFESYRSVFNGELSTVENPELIFTRGNNQGSYGVNYMVFYQLPVSKAKGNNTTCVTQKQCDAYYMKDGKDIPGKDIEIGRGDGSSKRPTGFVTASDVSKGLYKPLEENVSLQYADREPRFYASVAYNGATWWLTNATQSSDRGPYRSWYYRGETEGMSNSLNWLQTGIGLMKYVRPTDTNDDKNINGEFSHISKKADPLIRYADILLMYAEALNELDGSYQIETWDNSGTHSISRNEDELKKGVQPVRIRAGIPDFTPEEYGNKELFRKKI
;
A
#
# COMPACT_ATOMS: atom_id res chain seq x y z
N GLN A 1 2.57 -17.87 -3.82
CA GLN A 1 3.50 -17.02 -3.07
C GLN A 1 3.88 -17.60 -1.69
N LYS A 2 2.91 -17.95 -0.84
CA LYS A 2 3.21 -18.47 0.52
C LYS A 2 3.75 -19.89 0.53
N TYR A 3 3.31 -20.72 -0.40
CA TYR A 3 3.61 -22.17 -0.41
C TYR A 3 4.59 -22.56 -1.51
N GLY A 4 5.01 -21.60 -2.34
CA GLY A 4 5.88 -21.86 -3.49
C GLY A 4 5.17 -22.64 -4.61
N PRO A 5 5.90 -23.46 -5.33
CA PRO A 5 5.36 -24.33 -6.39
C PRO A 5 4.33 -25.32 -5.85
N VAL A 6 3.23 -25.51 -6.58
CA VAL A 6 2.10 -26.37 -6.21
C VAL A 6 1.74 -27.29 -7.38
N PRO A 7 1.05 -28.41 -7.16
CA PRO A 7 0.46 -29.20 -8.24
C PRO A 7 -0.61 -28.40 -8.98
N ILE A 8 -0.62 -28.44 -10.31
CA ILE A 8 -1.71 -27.98 -11.15
C ILE A 8 -2.64 -29.18 -11.37
N VAL A 9 -3.84 -29.09 -10.78
CA VAL A 9 -4.83 -30.16 -10.84
C VAL A 9 -5.54 -30.10 -12.21
N PRO A 10 -5.75 -31.24 -12.92
CA PRO A 10 -6.51 -31.31 -14.17
C PRO A 10 -7.97 -30.80 -13.99
N GLU A 11 -8.53 -30.19 -15.03
CA GLU A 11 -9.92 -29.68 -14.99
C GLU A 11 -10.97 -30.78 -14.84
N GLU A 12 -10.71 -31.95 -15.40
CA GLU A 12 -11.60 -33.11 -15.32
C GLU A 12 -11.70 -33.70 -13.90
N GLY A 13 -10.83 -33.19 -12.99
CA GLY A 13 -10.72 -33.73 -11.64
C GLY A 13 -10.01 -35.10 -11.60
N GLN A 14 -10.10 -35.74 -10.45
CA GLN A 14 -9.49 -37.06 -10.22
C GLN A 14 -10.57 -38.05 -9.80
N ASP A 15 -10.45 -39.30 -10.29
CA ASP A 15 -11.27 -40.38 -9.79
C ASP A 15 -10.67 -40.92 -8.49
N TYR A 16 -11.30 -40.58 -7.36
CA TYR A 16 -10.84 -40.97 -6.03
C TYR A 16 -10.91 -42.49 -5.75
N THR A 17 -11.37 -43.27 -6.72
CA THR A 17 -11.29 -44.74 -6.66
C THR A 17 -9.97 -45.29 -7.20
N ASP A 18 -9.17 -44.45 -7.84
CA ASP A 18 -7.85 -44.79 -8.36
C ASP A 18 -6.82 -45.08 -7.24
N SER A 19 -5.71 -45.68 -7.64
CA SER A 19 -4.59 -45.94 -6.72
C SER A 19 -3.99 -44.64 -6.19
N TYR A 20 -3.34 -44.71 -5.02
CA TYR A 20 -2.65 -43.56 -4.45
C TYR A 20 -1.59 -42.99 -5.41
N GLU A 21 -0.91 -43.82 -6.15
CA GLU A 21 0.08 -43.41 -7.14
C GLU A 21 -0.55 -42.61 -8.29
N ALA A 22 -1.73 -43.01 -8.77
CA ALA A 22 -2.47 -42.30 -9.81
C ALA A 22 -3.04 -40.97 -9.31
N LEU A 23 -3.44 -40.88 -8.03
CA LEU A 23 -3.93 -39.64 -7.38
C LEU A 23 -2.80 -38.69 -7.01
N SER A 24 -1.55 -39.16 -6.94
CA SER A 24 -0.40 -38.37 -6.56
C SER A 24 0.07 -37.47 -7.72
N ILE A 25 -0.30 -36.19 -7.70
CA ILE A 25 0.16 -35.23 -8.70
C ILE A 25 1.44 -34.57 -8.18
N PRO A 26 2.57 -34.64 -8.93
CA PRO A 26 3.79 -33.94 -8.53
C PRO A 26 3.61 -32.41 -8.58
N ARG A 27 4.44 -31.70 -7.82
CA ARG A 27 4.47 -30.23 -7.88
C ARG A 27 5.02 -29.79 -9.23
N ASN A 28 4.36 -28.82 -9.83
CA ASN A 28 4.87 -28.09 -10.98
C ASN A 28 5.97 -27.12 -10.57
N THR A 29 6.78 -26.66 -11.50
CA THR A 29 7.73 -25.58 -11.26
C THR A 29 6.99 -24.28 -10.96
N TYR A 30 7.68 -23.32 -10.34
CA TYR A 30 7.10 -22.00 -10.09
C TYR A 30 6.72 -21.29 -11.40
N ASP A 31 7.53 -21.46 -12.42
CA ASP A 31 7.30 -20.88 -13.74
C ASP A 31 6.03 -21.44 -14.40
N GLU A 32 5.85 -22.75 -14.37
CA GLU A 32 4.63 -23.41 -14.86
C GLU A 32 3.39 -22.92 -14.10
N CYS A 33 3.49 -22.78 -12.77
CA CYS A 33 2.38 -22.25 -11.97
C CYS A 33 2.07 -20.77 -12.33
N ALA A 34 3.09 -19.96 -12.54
CA ALA A 34 2.91 -18.55 -12.92
C ALA A 34 2.34 -18.41 -14.34
N ASP A 35 2.79 -19.24 -15.28
CA ASP A 35 2.29 -19.27 -16.65
C ASP A 35 0.85 -19.76 -16.70
N TYR A 36 0.50 -20.78 -15.91
CA TYR A 36 -0.88 -21.24 -15.77
C TYR A 36 -1.79 -20.12 -15.24
N ILE A 37 -1.41 -19.46 -14.15
CA ILE A 37 -2.17 -18.33 -13.63
C ILE A 37 -2.29 -17.21 -14.69
N ALA A 38 -1.22 -16.91 -15.40
CA ALA A 38 -1.22 -15.84 -16.39
C ALA A 38 -2.14 -16.14 -17.58
N SER A 39 -2.17 -17.40 -18.06
CA SER A 39 -3.05 -17.84 -19.16
C SER A 39 -4.52 -17.86 -18.74
N GLU A 40 -4.82 -18.42 -17.56
CA GLU A 40 -6.19 -18.47 -17.03
C GLU A 40 -6.77 -17.08 -16.79
N MET A 41 -5.95 -16.14 -16.26
CA MET A 41 -6.39 -14.77 -16.07
C MET A 41 -6.61 -14.02 -17.39
N ALA A 42 -5.81 -14.29 -18.43
CA ALA A 42 -6.02 -13.75 -19.77
C ALA A 42 -7.30 -14.31 -20.41
N LEU A 43 -7.57 -15.61 -20.24
CA LEU A 43 -8.79 -16.24 -20.70
C LEU A 43 -10.02 -15.63 -20.01
N ALA A 44 -10.01 -15.58 -18.68
CA ALA A 44 -11.10 -14.99 -17.91
C ALA A 44 -11.36 -13.51 -18.27
N ALA A 45 -10.32 -12.73 -18.57
CA ALA A 45 -10.44 -11.33 -18.94
C ALA A 45 -11.27 -11.10 -20.20
N LYS A 46 -11.38 -12.09 -21.12
CA LYS A 46 -12.18 -11.96 -22.34
C LYS A 46 -13.67 -11.74 -22.02
N ASP A 47 -14.18 -12.48 -21.04
CA ASP A 47 -15.62 -12.51 -20.71
C ASP A 47 -16.00 -11.60 -19.52
N LEU A 48 -15.02 -11.17 -18.74
CA LEU A 48 -15.28 -10.32 -17.59
C LEU A 48 -15.59 -8.86 -17.99
N PRO A 49 -16.58 -8.21 -17.33
CA PRO A 49 -16.91 -6.81 -17.57
C PRO A 49 -15.81 -5.89 -17.05
N LEU A 50 -15.74 -4.68 -17.59
CA LEU A 50 -14.80 -3.63 -17.13
C LEU A 50 -15.17 -3.07 -15.75
N LYS A 51 -16.47 -2.99 -15.43
CA LYS A 51 -16.97 -2.41 -14.17
C LYS A 51 -18.08 -3.30 -13.59
N ARG A 52 -18.27 -3.20 -12.27
CA ARG A 52 -19.36 -3.83 -11.53
C ARG A 52 -20.17 -2.76 -10.81
N GLU A 53 -21.45 -3.03 -10.61
CA GLU A 53 -22.33 -2.23 -9.76
C GLU A 53 -22.05 -2.48 -8.27
N LEU A 54 -22.54 -1.59 -7.40
CA LEU A 54 -22.30 -1.64 -5.95
C LEU A 54 -22.62 -3.00 -5.34
N MET A 55 -23.75 -3.61 -5.71
CA MET A 55 -24.17 -4.92 -5.16
C MET A 55 -23.29 -6.11 -5.60
N SER A 56 -22.44 -5.92 -6.57
CA SER A 56 -21.53 -6.95 -7.11
C SER A 56 -20.08 -6.49 -7.19
N VAL A 57 -19.72 -5.41 -6.52
CA VAL A 57 -18.40 -4.77 -6.59
C VAL A 57 -17.23 -5.68 -6.20
N SER A 58 -17.47 -6.70 -5.38
CA SER A 58 -16.48 -7.71 -4.99
C SER A 58 -16.32 -8.87 -5.99
N ARG A 59 -17.14 -8.90 -7.06
CA ARG A 59 -16.95 -9.88 -8.13
C ARG A 59 -15.83 -9.41 -9.05
N PRO A 60 -15.01 -10.33 -9.61
CA PRO A 60 -13.90 -9.95 -10.47
C PRO A 60 -14.37 -9.19 -11.72
N THR A 61 -13.51 -8.28 -12.16
CA THR A 61 -13.60 -7.53 -13.40
C THR A 61 -12.47 -7.91 -14.34
N ARG A 62 -12.52 -7.48 -15.58
CA ARG A 62 -11.40 -7.64 -16.54
C ARG A 62 -10.10 -7.10 -15.94
N GLY A 63 -10.14 -5.90 -15.36
CA GLY A 63 -8.97 -5.31 -14.72
C GLY A 63 -8.45 -6.12 -13.53
N ALA A 64 -9.34 -6.75 -12.74
CA ALA A 64 -8.93 -7.60 -11.64
C ALA A 64 -8.17 -8.85 -12.15
N ALA A 65 -8.67 -9.51 -13.20
CA ALA A 65 -7.98 -10.66 -13.82
C ALA A 65 -6.60 -10.26 -14.36
N LEU A 66 -6.52 -9.18 -15.14
CA LEU A 66 -5.25 -8.70 -15.69
C LEU A 66 -4.26 -8.23 -14.61
N ALA A 67 -4.75 -7.64 -13.53
CA ALA A 67 -3.92 -7.24 -12.40
C ALA A 67 -3.34 -8.45 -11.63
N VAL A 68 -4.11 -9.53 -11.47
CA VAL A 68 -3.60 -10.79 -10.90
C VAL A 68 -2.54 -11.41 -11.84
N ARG A 69 -2.78 -11.36 -13.16
CA ARG A 69 -1.79 -11.79 -14.16
C ARG A 69 -0.48 -11.01 -14.01
N ALA A 70 -0.54 -9.69 -13.94
CA ALA A 70 0.64 -8.84 -13.78
C ALA A 70 1.40 -9.18 -12.48
N LYS A 71 0.69 -9.35 -11.37
CA LYS A 71 1.27 -9.67 -10.07
C LYS A 71 1.93 -11.06 -10.07
N ALA A 72 1.31 -12.06 -10.68
CA ALA A 72 1.88 -13.40 -10.77
C ALA A 72 3.20 -13.41 -11.57
N LEU A 73 3.23 -12.71 -12.71
CA LEU A 73 4.42 -12.59 -13.55
C LEU A 73 5.53 -11.76 -12.87
N LEU A 74 5.18 -10.70 -12.13
CA LEU A 74 6.15 -9.91 -11.37
C LEU A 74 6.85 -10.77 -10.31
N TYR A 75 6.10 -11.58 -9.56
CA TYR A 75 6.70 -12.47 -8.58
C TYR A 75 7.57 -13.56 -9.22
N ALA A 76 7.19 -14.08 -10.40
CA ALA A 76 8.00 -15.04 -11.13
C ALA A 76 9.32 -14.44 -11.67
N ALA A 77 9.32 -13.12 -11.92
CA ALA A 77 10.51 -12.37 -12.33
C ALA A 77 11.44 -12.02 -11.15
N SER A 78 10.93 -12.01 -9.91
CA SER A 78 11.68 -11.56 -8.74
C SER A 78 12.92 -12.41 -8.44
N PRO A 79 13.98 -11.87 -7.82
CA PRO A 79 15.22 -12.59 -7.54
C PRO A 79 15.05 -13.88 -6.74
N LEU A 80 13.98 -13.99 -5.95
CA LEU A 80 13.69 -15.22 -5.20
C LEU A 80 13.33 -16.38 -6.12
N MET A 81 12.70 -16.11 -7.28
CA MET A 81 12.15 -17.13 -8.19
C MET A 81 12.91 -17.22 -9.52
N ASN A 82 13.74 -16.23 -9.83
CA ASN A 82 14.40 -16.09 -11.13
C ASN A 82 15.93 -16.04 -10.97
N GLY A 83 16.58 -17.17 -11.21
CA GLY A 83 18.03 -17.30 -11.07
C GLY A 83 18.50 -17.45 -9.62
N ASN A 84 17.65 -17.94 -8.73
CA ASN A 84 18.04 -18.16 -7.34
C ASN A 84 18.94 -19.40 -7.21
N THR A 85 20.17 -19.18 -6.72
CA THR A 85 21.17 -20.23 -6.46
C THR A 85 21.41 -20.46 -4.96
N ASP A 86 20.64 -19.85 -4.09
CA ASP A 86 20.76 -20.08 -2.65
C ASP A 86 20.46 -21.54 -2.30
N GLY A 87 21.10 -22.07 -1.27
CA GLY A 87 20.94 -23.46 -0.85
C GLY A 87 19.50 -23.89 -0.52
N TYR A 88 18.62 -22.91 -0.22
CA TYR A 88 17.17 -23.12 -0.13
C TYR A 88 16.58 -23.50 -1.50
N ALA A 89 16.88 -22.74 -2.55
CA ALA A 89 16.35 -22.98 -3.90
C ALA A 89 16.85 -24.29 -4.50
N GLU A 90 18.08 -24.69 -4.19
CA GLU A 90 18.64 -25.97 -4.61
C GLU A 90 17.98 -27.19 -3.98
N LYS A 91 17.52 -27.03 -2.73
CA LYS A 91 16.82 -28.09 -1.98
C LYS A 91 15.33 -28.17 -2.30
N LEU A 92 14.76 -27.17 -2.96
CA LEU A 92 13.37 -27.17 -3.37
C LEU A 92 13.22 -27.96 -4.67
N VAL A 93 13.05 -29.27 -4.52
CA VAL A 93 12.93 -30.24 -5.64
C VAL A 93 11.62 -31.02 -5.54
N ASP A 94 11.20 -31.61 -6.67
CA ASP A 94 10.10 -32.58 -6.71
C ASP A 94 10.58 -33.96 -6.19
N ASP A 95 9.70 -34.93 -6.25
CA ASP A 95 9.97 -36.34 -5.87
C ASP A 95 11.00 -37.04 -6.77
N LYS A 96 11.26 -36.46 -7.97
CA LYS A 96 12.25 -36.97 -8.93
C LYS A 96 13.59 -36.23 -8.86
N GLY A 97 13.71 -35.27 -7.97
CA GLY A 97 14.91 -34.45 -7.81
C GLY A 97 15.00 -33.27 -8.79
N ASN A 98 13.94 -32.95 -9.57
CA ASN A 98 13.95 -31.78 -10.45
C ASN A 98 13.75 -30.49 -9.63
N ARG A 99 14.53 -29.47 -9.95
CA ARG A 99 14.39 -28.15 -9.30
C ARG A 99 13.04 -27.52 -9.63
N LEU A 100 12.41 -26.95 -8.62
CA LEU A 100 11.11 -26.28 -8.75
C LEU A 100 11.24 -24.74 -8.93
N LEU A 101 12.44 -24.19 -8.75
CA LEU A 101 12.75 -22.78 -9.03
C LEU A 101 13.79 -22.67 -10.15
N ALA A 102 13.67 -21.65 -11.01
CA ALA A 102 14.62 -21.40 -12.09
C ALA A 102 16.03 -21.13 -11.54
N ALA A 103 17.02 -21.92 -12.00
CA ALA A 103 18.42 -21.75 -11.64
C ALA A 103 19.09 -20.63 -12.45
N ALA A 104 18.68 -20.42 -13.70
CA ALA A 104 19.18 -19.39 -14.57
C ALA A 104 18.29 -18.14 -14.50
N TYR A 105 18.93 -16.97 -14.45
CA TYR A 105 18.23 -15.69 -14.58
C TYR A 105 17.73 -15.52 -16.03
N ASP A 106 16.46 -15.10 -16.14
CA ASP A 106 15.83 -14.75 -17.41
C ASP A 106 15.20 -13.34 -17.31
N GLU A 107 15.83 -12.37 -17.96
CA GLU A 107 15.36 -10.99 -18.00
C GLU A 107 14.01 -10.84 -18.68
N LYS A 108 13.65 -11.74 -19.62
CA LYS A 108 12.36 -11.70 -20.32
C LYS A 108 11.18 -11.85 -19.36
N LYS A 109 11.34 -12.45 -18.19
CA LYS A 109 10.30 -12.52 -17.17
C LYS A 109 9.91 -11.13 -16.67
N TRP A 110 10.86 -10.22 -16.48
CA TRP A 110 10.59 -8.84 -16.14
C TRP A 110 9.87 -8.10 -17.27
N ALA A 111 10.27 -8.32 -18.52
CA ALA A 111 9.58 -7.73 -19.67
C ALA A 111 8.12 -8.21 -19.76
N ARG A 112 7.86 -9.49 -19.51
CA ARG A 112 6.49 -10.03 -19.42
C ARG A 112 5.68 -9.41 -18.29
N ALA A 113 6.29 -9.21 -17.13
CA ALA A 113 5.64 -8.53 -15.98
C ALA A 113 5.29 -7.08 -16.30
N ALA A 114 6.21 -6.34 -16.93
CA ALA A 114 5.97 -4.97 -17.37
C ALA A 114 4.84 -4.89 -18.40
N ALA A 115 4.84 -5.77 -19.41
CA ALA A 115 3.79 -5.85 -20.42
C ALA A 115 2.42 -6.14 -19.79
N ALA A 116 2.37 -7.07 -18.82
CA ALA A 116 1.13 -7.39 -18.13
C ALA A 116 0.59 -6.23 -17.26
N ALA A 117 1.47 -5.47 -16.61
CA ALA A 117 1.07 -4.25 -15.90
C ALA A 117 0.58 -3.18 -16.90
N LYS A 118 1.25 -3.05 -18.04
CA LYS A 118 0.85 -2.14 -19.12
C LYS A 118 -0.52 -2.50 -19.70
N ASP A 119 -0.87 -3.79 -19.83
CA ASP A 119 -2.20 -4.22 -20.24
C ASP A 119 -3.31 -3.62 -19.34
N VAL A 120 -3.08 -3.57 -18.02
CA VAL A 120 -4.02 -2.95 -17.07
C VAL A 120 -4.10 -1.44 -17.24
N ILE A 121 -2.96 -0.78 -17.45
CA ILE A 121 -2.86 0.67 -17.69
C ILE A 121 -3.62 1.05 -18.96
N ASP A 122 -3.43 0.29 -20.02
CA ASP A 122 -4.02 0.55 -21.35
C ASP A 122 -5.53 0.27 -21.40
N LEU A 123 -6.13 -0.40 -20.40
CA LEU A 123 -7.59 -0.44 -20.25
C LEU A 123 -8.21 0.94 -20.04
N LYS A 124 -7.44 1.90 -19.49
CA LYS A 124 -7.92 3.29 -19.19
C LYS A 124 -9.19 3.30 -18.30
N ALA A 125 -9.38 2.25 -17.51
CA ALA A 125 -10.54 2.08 -16.65
C ALA A 125 -10.32 2.62 -15.23
N TYR A 126 -9.07 2.89 -14.84
CA TYR A 126 -8.64 3.28 -13.51
C TYR A 126 -7.83 4.58 -13.53
N ASN A 127 -7.87 5.30 -12.43
CA ASN A 127 -7.10 6.53 -12.22
C ASN A 127 -6.67 6.63 -10.75
N LEU A 128 -5.61 7.39 -10.46
CA LEU A 128 -5.32 7.79 -9.10
C LEU A 128 -6.42 8.73 -8.58
N TYR A 129 -6.90 8.49 -7.39
CA TYR A 129 -7.83 9.42 -6.73
C TYR A 129 -7.10 10.68 -6.30
N VAL A 130 -7.73 11.82 -6.51
CA VAL A 130 -7.23 13.13 -6.15
C VAL A 130 -8.33 13.94 -5.48
N ALA A 131 -8.08 14.37 -4.26
CA ALA A 131 -8.87 15.38 -3.56
C ALA A 131 -8.26 16.76 -3.82
N TYR A 132 -9.10 17.75 -4.13
CA TYR A 132 -8.66 19.14 -4.29
C TYR A 132 -8.61 19.86 -2.93
N LYS A 133 -7.73 20.83 -2.81
CA LYS A 133 -7.59 21.64 -1.60
C LYS A 133 -8.91 22.29 -1.20
N ARG A 134 -9.18 22.27 0.09
CA ARG A 134 -10.29 23.00 0.71
C ARG A 134 -9.75 24.28 1.36
N THR A 135 -10.51 25.33 1.31
CA THR A 135 -10.19 26.60 1.97
C THR A 135 -10.73 26.66 3.40
N GLU A 136 -11.69 25.81 3.73
CA GLU A 136 -12.36 25.74 5.04
C GLU A 136 -12.27 24.33 5.61
N GLY A 137 -12.26 24.23 6.94
CA GLY A 137 -12.38 22.96 7.64
C GLY A 137 -13.75 22.31 7.42
N PHE A 138 -13.81 20.99 7.46
CA PHE A 138 -15.03 20.22 7.27
C PHE A 138 -15.20 19.23 8.43
N ASP A 139 -16.38 19.23 9.06
CA ASP A 139 -16.75 18.31 10.17
C ASP A 139 -15.65 18.14 11.26
N GLY A 140 -15.02 19.25 11.66
CA GLY A 140 -13.96 19.24 12.67
C GLY A 140 -12.59 18.84 12.14
N TYR A 141 -12.47 18.57 10.85
CA TYR A 141 -11.17 18.34 10.22
C TYR A 141 -10.35 19.63 10.11
N PRO A 142 -9.03 19.54 10.19
CA PRO A 142 -8.19 20.68 9.89
C PRO A 142 -8.30 21.04 8.40
N VAL A 143 -8.00 22.28 8.11
CA VAL A 143 -7.70 22.73 6.75
C VAL A 143 -6.54 21.89 6.21
N THR A 144 -6.53 21.67 4.88
CA THR A 144 -5.43 21.02 4.17
C THR A 144 -4.06 21.41 4.70
N LEU A 145 -3.25 20.43 5.07
CA LEU A 145 -1.84 20.65 5.36
C LEU A 145 -1.12 21.06 4.07
N PRO A 146 -0.43 22.22 4.05
CA PRO A 146 0.27 22.62 2.85
C PRO A 146 1.37 21.59 2.54
N PRO A 147 1.44 21.07 1.29
CA PRO A 147 2.54 20.23 0.87
C PRO A 147 3.84 21.07 0.81
N TYR A 148 4.95 20.37 0.67
CA TYR A 148 6.25 21.01 0.55
C TYR A 148 6.33 21.93 -0.66
N ASP A 149 6.78 23.16 -0.46
CA ASP A 149 7.05 24.09 -1.54
C ASP A 149 8.46 23.85 -2.10
N ASP A 150 8.54 23.22 -3.25
CA ASP A 150 9.78 22.94 -3.98
C ASP A 150 10.05 23.96 -5.10
N GLY A 151 9.19 24.98 -5.25
CA GLY A 151 9.29 25.99 -6.30
C GLY A 151 9.05 25.48 -7.73
N ASN A 152 8.72 24.19 -7.90
CA ASN A 152 8.49 23.56 -9.21
C ASN A 152 7.15 22.81 -9.24
N PHE A 153 7.05 21.63 -8.62
CA PHE A 153 5.80 20.85 -8.61
C PHE A 153 4.74 21.50 -7.72
N SER A 154 5.15 22.23 -6.69
CA SER A 154 4.27 23.02 -5.83
C SER A 154 3.55 24.16 -6.55
N THR A 155 4.07 24.62 -7.70
CA THR A 155 3.53 25.72 -8.50
C THR A 155 2.59 25.29 -9.63
N LYS A 156 2.55 24.00 -9.96
CA LYS A 156 1.78 23.42 -11.07
C LYS A 156 0.56 22.68 -10.54
N SER A 157 -0.52 22.73 -11.29
CA SER A 157 -1.73 21.95 -11.02
C SER A 157 -1.56 20.48 -11.40
N TRP A 158 -2.37 19.63 -10.80
CA TRP A 158 -2.47 18.22 -11.17
C TRP A 158 -2.81 18.05 -12.67
N PRO A 159 -2.21 17.10 -13.39
CA PRO A 159 -1.28 16.06 -12.93
C PRO A 159 0.21 16.45 -12.93
N ASN A 160 0.56 17.67 -13.31
CA ASN A 160 1.95 18.11 -13.46
C ASN A 160 2.57 18.62 -12.15
N GLY A 161 1.78 18.74 -11.10
CA GLY A 161 2.19 19.16 -9.77
C GLY A 161 1.06 19.01 -8.76
N TYR A 162 1.28 19.52 -7.56
CA TYR A 162 0.38 19.37 -6.43
C TYR A 162 -0.13 20.71 -5.86
N LYS A 163 -0.10 21.77 -6.66
CA LYS A 163 -0.54 23.12 -6.25
C LYS A 163 -1.98 23.16 -5.75
N ASP A 164 -2.88 22.47 -6.45
CA ASP A 164 -4.33 22.55 -6.29
C ASP A 164 -4.95 21.33 -5.59
N ILE A 165 -4.15 20.32 -5.28
CA ILE A 165 -4.61 19.10 -4.62
C ILE A 165 -4.28 19.06 -3.13
N ASP A 166 -5.02 18.22 -2.40
CA ASP A 166 -4.73 17.82 -1.02
C ASP A 166 -4.13 16.40 -1.01
N PRO A 167 -2.80 16.27 -0.90
CA PRO A 167 -2.16 14.95 -0.92
C PRO A 167 -2.55 14.05 0.26
N PHE A 168 -2.83 14.63 1.44
CA PHE A 168 -3.25 13.89 2.62
C PHE A 168 -4.63 13.25 2.38
N GLU A 169 -5.61 14.06 1.95
CA GLU A 169 -6.96 13.58 1.62
C GLU A 169 -6.96 12.65 0.40
N SER A 170 -6.18 12.97 -0.62
CA SER A 170 -6.05 12.14 -1.83
C SER A 170 -5.61 10.70 -1.52
N TYR A 171 -4.77 10.53 -0.51
CA TYR A 171 -4.34 9.20 -0.08
C TYR A 171 -5.31 8.56 0.90
N ARG A 172 -5.70 9.28 1.95
CA ARG A 172 -6.50 8.76 3.05
C ARG A 172 -7.88 8.26 2.60
N SER A 173 -8.55 9.03 1.73
CA SER A 173 -9.92 8.76 1.29
C SER A 173 -10.04 7.44 0.51
N VAL A 174 -8.94 6.96 -0.09
CA VAL A 174 -8.92 5.64 -0.77
C VAL A 174 -9.19 4.49 0.20
N PHE A 175 -8.89 4.65 1.50
CA PHE A 175 -8.92 3.57 2.48
C PHE A 175 -9.98 3.72 3.58
N ASN A 176 -10.29 4.94 3.98
CA ASN A 176 -11.00 5.21 5.23
C ASN A 176 -12.54 5.23 5.10
N GLY A 177 -13.07 4.96 3.92
CA GLY A 177 -14.52 4.91 3.67
C GLY A 177 -15.16 6.26 3.36
N GLU A 178 -14.39 7.31 3.08
CA GLU A 178 -14.90 8.57 2.53
C GLU A 178 -15.34 8.41 1.09
N LEU A 179 -14.69 7.54 0.33
CA LEU A 179 -15.14 7.10 -0.99
C LEU A 179 -15.92 5.79 -0.86
N SER A 180 -17.05 5.71 -1.52
CA SER A 180 -17.70 4.41 -1.76
C SER A 180 -16.84 3.56 -2.69
N THR A 181 -17.04 2.24 -2.65
CA THR A 181 -16.28 1.31 -3.49
C THR A 181 -16.43 1.55 -4.99
N VAL A 182 -17.58 2.08 -5.43
CA VAL A 182 -17.84 2.38 -6.86
C VAL A 182 -17.34 3.74 -7.29
N GLU A 183 -17.14 4.67 -6.34
CA GLU A 183 -16.59 6.00 -6.59
C GLU A 183 -15.07 6.04 -6.48
N ASN A 184 -14.45 4.99 -5.96
CA ASN A 184 -13.00 4.90 -5.81
C ASN A 184 -12.34 4.51 -7.14
N PRO A 185 -11.76 5.46 -7.89
CA PRO A 185 -11.21 5.19 -9.21
C PRO A 185 -9.90 4.38 -9.18
N GLU A 186 -9.28 4.25 -8.01
CA GLU A 186 -8.07 3.42 -7.83
C GLU A 186 -8.39 1.95 -7.61
N LEU A 187 -9.61 1.62 -7.19
CA LEU A 187 -9.95 0.29 -6.75
C LEU A 187 -10.09 -0.67 -7.93
N ILE A 188 -9.18 -1.60 -8.07
CA ILE A 188 -9.24 -2.66 -9.09
C ILE A 188 -9.96 -3.89 -8.55
N PHE A 189 -9.63 -4.30 -7.32
CA PHE A 189 -10.28 -5.42 -6.66
C PHE A 189 -10.36 -5.24 -5.15
N THR A 190 -11.51 -5.58 -4.57
CA THR A 190 -11.77 -5.49 -3.13
C THR A 190 -12.30 -6.81 -2.59
N ARG A 191 -12.03 -7.08 -1.33
CA ARG A 191 -12.60 -8.22 -0.62
C ARG A 191 -14.10 -7.98 -0.37
N GLY A 192 -14.93 -9.03 -0.57
CA GLY A 192 -16.39 -8.92 -0.48
C GLY A 192 -16.94 -8.70 0.92
N ASN A 193 -16.32 -9.27 1.94
CA ASN A 193 -16.78 -9.12 3.32
C ASN A 193 -15.83 -8.20 4.09
N ASN A 194 -16.23 -6.96 4.27
CA ASN A 194 -15.49 -5.97 5.03
C ASN A 194 -16.21 -5.53 6.33
N GLN A 195 -17.22 -6.28 6.75
CA GLN A 195 -17.96 -6.07 7.99
C GLN A 195 -17.87 -7.28 8.93
N GLY A 196 -18.13 -7.06 10.22
CA GLY A 196 -18.11 -8.11 11.24
C GLY A 196 -16.71 -8.40 11.79
N SER A 197 -16.59 -9.45 12.56
CA SER A 197 -15.43 -9.75 13.41
C SER A 197 -14.08 -9.90 12.69
N TYR A 198 -14.08 -10.06 11.36
CA TYR A 198 -12.86 -10.28 10.58
C TYR A 198 -12.72 -9.32 9.37
N GLY A 199 -13.57 -8.31 9.30
CA GLY A 199 -13.53 -7.30 8.25
C GLY A 199 -12.63 -6.12 8.57
N VAL A 200 -12.60 -5.11 7.68
CA VAL A 200 -11.83 -3.88 7.87
C VAL A 200 -12.32 -3.10 9.09
N ASN A 201 -13.60 -3.17 9.43
CA ASN A 201 -14.15 -2.52 10.62
C ASN A 201 -13.52 -3.07 11.91
N TYR A 202 -13.25 -4.37 11.95
CA TYR A 202 -12.54 -4.99 13.07
C TYR A 202 -11.10 -4.48 13.18
N MET A 203 -10.42 -4.35 12.05
CA MET A 203 -9.08 -3.76 12.01
C MET A 203 -9.09 -2.30 12.49
N VAL A 204 -10.10 -1.50 12.11
CA VAL A 204 -10.27 -0.12 12.57
C VAL A 204 -10.46 -0.06 14.08
N PHE A 205 -11.28 -0.95 14.64
CA PHE A 205 -11.45 -1.07 16.10
C PHE A 205 -10.12 -1.25 16.84
N TYR A 206 -9.20 -2.05 16.29
CA TYR A 206 -7.88 -2.25 16.87
C TYR A 206 -6.92 -1.09 16.67
N GLN A 207 -7.24 -0.15 15.78
CA GLN A 207 -6.46 1.07 15.57
C GLN A 207 -6.90 2.21 16.50
N LEU A 208 -8.19 2.29 16.81
CA LEU A 208 -8.79 3.38 17.57
C LEU A 208 -8.29 3.44 19.02
N PRO A 209 -8.12 4.67 19.60
CA PRO A 209 -7.80 4.86 21.01
C PRO A 209 -8.82 4.21 21.94
N VAL A 210 -8.35 3.75 23.10
CA VAL A 210 -9.20 3.10 24.10
C VAL A 210 -10.11 4.08 24.82
N SER A 211 -9.57 5.24 25.25
CA SER A 211 -10.28 6.13 26.19
C SER A 211 -11.46 6.84 25.55
N LYS A 212 -11.24 7.57 24.49
CA LYS A 212 -12.24 8.44 23.86
C LYS A 212 -13.03 7.74 22.74
N ALA A 213 -12.35 6.96 21.91
CA ALA A 213 -13.00 6.26 20.80
C ALA A 213 -13.55 4.88 21.18
N LYS A 214 -13.27 4.39 22.40
CA LYS A 214 -13.65 3.04 22.86
C LYS A 214 -13.14 1.92 21.95
N GLY A 215 -11.99 2.14 21.33
CA GLY A 215 -11.27 1.17 20.52
C GLY A 215 -10.44 0.20 21.35
N ASN A 216 -9.49 -0.47 20.68
CA ASN A 216 -8.63 -1.47 21.35
C ASN A 216 -7.15 -1.06 21.38
N ASN A 217 -6.69 -0.15 20.49
CA ASN A 217 -5.32 0.43 20.47
C ASN A 217 -4.19 -0.61 20.51
N THR A 218 -4.26 -1.65 19.65
CA THR A 218 -3.26 -2.74 19.65
C THR A 218 -2.58 -2.94 18.29
N THR A 219 -3.01 -2.23 17.24
CA THR A 219 -2.36 -2.33 15.92
C THR A 219 -1.11 -1.46 15.87
N CYS A 220 0.05 -2.13 15.94
CA CYS A 220 1.35 -1.48 15.99
C CYS A 220 2.00 -1.34 14.61
N VAL A 221 2.83 -0.30 14.47
CA VAL A 221 3.72 -0.08 13.34
C VAL A 221 5.17 -0.18 13.83
N THR A 222 6.04 -0.81 13.04
CA THR A 222 7.47 -0.86 13.34
C THR A 222 8.16 0.45 12.96
N GLN A 223 9.27 0.77 13.60
CA GLN A 223 10.08 1.93 13.22
C GLN A 223 10.55 1.83 11.75
N LYS A 224 10.92 0.63 11.30
CA LYS A 224 11.30 0.39 9.90
C LYS A 224 10.19 0.79 8.93
N GLN A 225 8.93 0.51 9.25
CA GLN A 225 7.80 0.95 8.43
C GLN A 225 7.63 2.47 8.46
N CYS A 226 7.84 3.13 9.60
CA CYS A 226 7.85 4.59 9.68
C CYS A 226 8.94 5.19 8.79
N ASP A 227 10.13 4.61 8.82
CA ASP A 227 11.29 5.08 8.06
C ASP A 227 11.16 4.84 6.55
N ALA A 228 10.25 3.95 6.12
CA ALA A 228 9.95 3.73 4.71
C ALA A 228 9.22 4.91 4.06
N TYR A 229 8.51 5.74 4.84
CA TYR A 229 7.92 6.98 4.32
C TYR A 229 9.00 8.04 4.08
N TYR A 230 8.84 8.83 3.03
CA TYR A 230 9.75 9.93 2.71
C TYR A 230 9.60 11.13 3.66
N MET A 231 10.58 11.98 3.64
CA MET A 231 10.46 13.37 4.10
C MET A 231 9.60 14.16 3.10
N LYS A 232 9.09 15.31 3.50
CA LYS A 232 8.24 16.18 2.64
C LYS A 232 8.93 16.61 1.35
N ASP A 233 10.25 16.68 1.33
CA ASP A 233 11.06 17.00 0.14
C ASP A 233 11.33 15.79 -0.78
N GLY A 234 10.73 14.65 -0.50
CA GLY A 234 10.85 13.42 -1.29
C GLY A 234 12.14 12.62 -1.06
N LYS A 235 12.95 13.01 -0.08
CA LYS A 235 14.15 12.27 0.32
C LYS A 235 13.87 11.25 1.42
N ASP A 236 14.76 10.29 1.58
CA ASP A 236 14.71 9.38 2.71
C ASP A 236 14.97 10.10 4.03
N ILE A 237 14.38 9.61 5.12
CA ILE A 237 14.67 10.13 6.45
C ILE A 237 16.16 9.90 6.78
N PRO A 238 16.87 10.89 7.34
CA PRO A 238 18.22 10.68 7.79
C PRO A 238 18.31 9.53 8.80
N GLY A 239 19.21 8.58 8.57
CA GLY A 239 19.37 7.39 9.41
C GLY A 239 18.39 6.26 9.16
N LYS A 240 17.70 6.23 8.02
CA LYS A 240 16.73 5.19 7.62
C LYS A 240 17.21 3.75 7.85
N ASP A 241 18.45 3.47 7.50
CA ASP A 241 19.01 2.11 7.54
C ASP A 241 19.86 1.84 8.82
N ILE A 242 19.79 2.76 9.79
CA ILE A 242 20.54 2.63 11.05
C ILE A 242 19.59 2.11 12.13
N GLU A 243 19.97 1.00 12.76
CA GLU A 243 19.22 0.45 13.90
C GLU A 243 19.20 1.44 15.07
N ILE A 244 17.99 1.67 15.61
CA ILE A 244 17.84 2.50 16.80
C ILE A 244 18.34 1.70 18.02
N GLY A 245 19.12 2.37 18.88
CA GLY A 245 19.53 1.81 20.17
C GLY A 245 20.86 1.09 20.20
N ARG A 246 21.66 1.12 19.13
CA ARG A 246 23.04 0.61 19.17
C ARG A 246 23.99 1.43 20.08
N GLY A 247 23.56 2.59 20.56
CA GLY A 247 24.35 3.40 21.50
C GLY A 247 25.63 4.01 20.95
N ASP A 248 25.86 3.89 19.64
CA ASP A 248 27.08 4.38 18.96
C ASP A 248 26.99 5.85 18.50
N GLY A 249 25.89 6.55 18.83
CA GLY A 249 25.66 7.93 18.41
C GLY A 249 25.46 8.11 16.92
N SER A 250 25.34 7.02 16.16
CA SER A 250 25.26 7.04 14.69
C SER A 250 23.87 7.35 14.14
N SER A 251 22.84 7.39 14.98
CA SER A 251 21.48 7.77 14.53
C SER A 251 21.48 9.21 14.04
N LYS A 252 21.23 9.39 12.75
CA LYS A 252 21.06 10.71 12.12
C LYS A 252 19.60 11.19 12.13
N ARG A 253 18.69 10.44 12.77
CA ARG A 253 17.29 10.87 12.87
C ARG A 253 17.18 12.17 13.65
N PRO A 254 16.24 13.06 13.30
CA PRO A 254 15.98 14.26 14.10
C PRO A 254 15.67 13.87 15.55
N THR A 255 16.34 14.55 16.49
CA THR A 255 16.20 14.32 17.94
C THR A 255 15.57 15.54 18.60
N GLY A 256 15.04 15.36 19.82
CA GLY A 256 14.35 16.40 20.56
C GLY A 256 12.84 16.40 20.32
N PHE A 257 12.20 17.45 20.82
CA PHE A 257 10.74 17.58 20.82
C PHE A 257 10.34 18.97 20.31
N VAL A 258 9.17 19.04 19.72
CA VAL A 258 8.52 20.30 19.32
C VAL A 258 8.27 21.14 20.57
N THR A 259 8.67 22.41 20.53
CA THR A 259 8.48 23.37 21.63
C THR A 259 7.23 24.24 21.39
N ALA A 260 6.73 24.89 22.47
CA ALA A 260 5.66 25.87 22.36
C ALA A 260 6.02 27.01 21.38
N SER A 261 7.30 27.42 21.33
CA SER A 261 7.80 28.41 20.37
C SER A 261 7.69 27.93 18.93
N ASP A 262 7.97 26.64 18.65
CA ASP A 262 7.85 26.08 17.31
C ASP A 262 6.39 26.05 16.86
N VAL A 263 5.47 25.66 17.75
CA VAL A 263 4.03 25.68 17.47
C VAL A 263 3.55 27.10 17.18
N SER A 264 3.95 28.08 17.98
CA SER A 264 3.56 29.49 17.78
C SER A 264 4.05 30.08 16.46
N LYS A 265 5.19 29.59 15.96
CA LYS A 265 5.75 29.96 14.65
C LYS A 265 5.18 29.13 13.50
N GLY A 266 4.30 28.16 13.78
CA GLY A 266 3.73 27.27 12.75
C GLY A 266 4.71 26.26 12.16
N LEU A 267 5.82 25.98 12.85
CA LEU A 267 6.83 25.02 12.42
C LEU A 267 6.34 23.58 12.67
N TYR A 268 6.87 22.64 11.88
CA TYR A 268 6.67 21.18 12.01
C TYR A 268 5.21 20.70 11.97
N LYS A 269 4.28 21.48 11.41
CA LYS A 269 2.88 21.02 11.25
C LYS A 269 2.83 19.65 10.54
N PRO A 270 1.96 18.73 10.98
CA PRO A 270 0.88 18.84 11.99
C PRO A 270 1.31 18.52 13.42
N LEU A 271 2.61 18.47 13.73
CA LEU A 271 3.09 18.17 15.07
C LEU A 271 2.75 19.30 16.04
N GLU A 272 2.43 18.89 17.25
CA GLU A 272 2.12 19.77 18.36
C GLU A 272 3.23 19.72 19.42
N GLU A 273 3.17 20.58 20.43
CA GLU A 273 4.13 20.63 21.51
C GLU A 273 4.37 19.26 22.18
N ASN A 274 5.62 18.98 22.53
CA ASN A 274 6.10 17.72 23.13
C ASN A 274 6.09 16.49 22.22
N VAL A 275 5.75 16.61 20.94
CA VAL A 275 5.88 15.53 19.95
C VAL A 275 7.34 15.42 19.51
N SER A 276 7.86 14.20 19.35
CA SER A 276 9.23 13.94 18.91
C SER A 276 9.48 14.46 17.49
N LEU A 277 10.61 15.16 17.30
CA LEU A 277 11.03 15.67 15.99
C LEU A 277 11.37 14.58 14.97
N GLN A 278 11.50 13.32 15.37
CA GLN A 278 11.62 12.21 14.40
C GLN A 278 10.42 12.06 13.46
N TYR A 279 9.26 12.62 13.84
CA TYR A 279 8.04 12.62 13.06
C TYR A 279 7.81 13.90 12.28
N ALA A 280 8.72 14.89 12.44
CA ALA A 280 8.63 16.18 11.76
C ALA A 280 8.93 16.08 10.26
N ASP A 281 8.34 16.99 9.50
CA ASP A 281 8.65 17.19 8.07
C ASP A 281 8.50 15.93 7.19
N ARG A 282 7.58 15.04 7.56
CA ARG A 282 7.29 13.83 6.80
C ARG A 282 6.29 14.13 5.67
N GLU A 283 6.26 13.26 4.69
CA GLU A 283 5.29 13.32 3.59
C GLU A 283 3.84 13.14 4.11
N PRO A 284 2.82 13.68 3.40
CA PRO A 284 1.42 13.58 3.82
C PRO A 284 0.91 12.17 4.09
N ARG A 285 1.39 11.15 3.34
CA ARG A 285 1.01 9.74 3.54
C ARG A 285 1.43 9.18 4.90
N PHE A 286 2.54 9.69 5.45
CA PHE A 286 2.96 9.34 6.81
C PHE A 286 1.90 9.74 7.83
N TYR A 287 1.48 11.00 7.81
CA TYR A 287 0.47 11.52 8.74
C TYR A 287 -0.92 10.92 8.53
N ALA A 288 -1.22 10.45 7.32
CA ALA A 288 -2.46 9.74 7.02
C ALA A 288 -2.47 8.29 7.51
N SER A 289 -1.30 7.70 7.78
CA SER A 289 -1.17 6.28 8.10
C SER A 289 -0.70 5.99 9.51
N VAL A 290 0.18 6.82 10.06
CA VAL A 290 0.91 6.53 11.30
C VAL A 290 0.33 7.34 12.46
N ALA A 291 -0.19 6.64 13.46
CA ALA A 291 -0.56 7.21 14.74
C ALA A 291 0.68 7.26 15.64
N TYR A 292 1.51 8.29 15.43
CA TYR A 292 2.71 8.53 16.23
C TYR A 292 2.35 9.02 17.64
N ASN A 293 3.27 8.92 18.57
CA ASN A 293 3.08 9.40 19.94
C ASN A 293 2.82 10.90 19.96
N GLY A 294 1.63 11.30 20.40
CA GLY A 294 1.11 12.67 20.32
C GLY A 294 0.28 12.96 19.06
N ALA A 295 -0.07 11.95 18.26
CA ALA A 295 -0.96 12.13 17.11
C ALA A 295 -2.39 12.52 17.54
N THR A 296 -3.07 13.28 16.68
CA THR A 296 -4.42 13.78 16.94
C THR A 296 -5.47 12.90 16.27
N TRP A 297 -6.48 12.51 17.05
CA TRP A 297 -7.69 11.80 16.62
C TRP A 297 -8.87 12.75 16.69
N TRP A 298 -9.71 12.79 15.64
CA TRP A 298 -10.75 13.82 15.54
C TRP A 298 -12.06 13.46 16.19
N LEU A 299 -12.46 12.21 16.21
CA LEU A 299 -13.58 11.60 16.93
C LEU A 299 -14.89 12.43 16.85
N THR A 300 -15.23 12.92 15.66
CA THR A 300 -16.33 13.90 15.48
C THR A 300 -17.71 13.32 15.79
N ASN A 301 -17.89 11.99 15.73
CA ASN A 301 -19.15 11.30 16.01
C ASN A 301 -19.19 10.62 17.39
N ALA A 302 -18.27 10.91 18.29
CA ALA A 302 -18.34 10.34 19.63
C ALA A 302 -19.70 10.66 20.28
N THR A 303 -20.33 9.65 20.88
CA THR A 303 -21.66 9.77 21.49
C THR A 303 -21.66 10.80 22.60
N GLN A 304 -20.67 10.73 23.49
CA GLN A 304 -20.51 11.71 24.55
C GLN A 304 -19.86 12.99 23.99
N SER A 305 -20.49 14.13 24.22
CA SER A 305 -19.98 15.43 23.75
C SER A 305 -18.59 15.76 24.30
N SER A 306 -18.26 15.32 25.51
CA SER A 306 -16.94 15.45 26.14
C SER A 306 -15.82 14.64 25.43
N ASP A 307 -16.19 13.68 24.59
CA ASP A 307 -15.26 12.83 23.86
C ASP A 307 -15.10 13.28 22.41
N ARG A 308 -15.94 14.22 21.95
CA ARG A 308 -15.85 14.80 20.59
C ARG A 308 -14.74 15.80 20.47
N GLY A 309 -14.19 15.87 19.26
CA GLY A 309 -13.16 16.83 18.88
C GLY A 309 -11.76 16.25 18.94
N PRO A 310 -10.75 17.10 18.76
CA PRO A 310 -9.39 16.63 18.67
C PRO A 310 -8.95 16.02 20.01
N TYR A 311 -8.55 14.76 19.96
CA TYR A 311 -7.98 14.01 21.07
C TYR A 311 -6.54 13.64 20.73
N ARG A 312 -5.58 14.08 21.56
CA ARG A 312 -4.17 13.74 21.41
C ARG A 312 -3.83 12.49 22.22
N SER A 313 -3.36 11.43 21.57
CA SER A 313 -2.99 10.17 22.21
C SER A 313 -1.53 10.16 22.62
N TRP A 314 -1.27 9.87 23.90
CA TRP A 314 0.08 9.63 24.42
C TRP A 314 0.26 8.16 24.78
N TYR A 315 1.32 7.56 24.23
CA TYR A 315 1.62 6.13 24.39
C TYR A 315 2.75 5.87 25.41
N TYR A 316 3.11 6.86 26.19
CA TYR A 316 4.08 6.68 27.28
C TYR A 316 3.53 5.75 28.35
N ARG A 317 4.44 5.04 29.05
CA ARG A 317 4.06 4.20 30.19
C ARG A 317 3.38 5.06 31.26
N GLY A 318 2.22 4.62 31.70
CA GLY A 318 1.39 5.32 32.68
C GLY A 318 0.34 6.26 32.08
N GLU A 319 0.43 6.58 30.78
CA GLU A 319 -0.59 7.33 30.08
C GLU A 319 -1.80 6.44 29.72
N THR A 320 -2.94 7.08 29.46
CA THR A 320 -4.21 6.38 29.21
C THR A 320 -4.14 5.43 28.01
N GLU A 321 -3.42 5.82 26.94
CA GLU A 321 -3.23 4.99 25.75
C GLU A 321 -1.90 4.22 25.78
N GLY A 322 -1.12 4.36 26.83
CA GLY A 322 0.15 3.69 27.03
C GLY A 322 0.04 2.42 27.86
N MET A 323 1.18 1.81 28.15
CA MET A 323 1.25 0.65 29.03
C MET A 323 0.89 1.08 30.47
N SER A 324 -0.34 0.75 30.86
CA SER A 324 -0.82 0.81 32.24
C SER A 324 -1.05 -0.64 32.73
N ASN A 325 -2.08 -0.89 33.50
CA ASN A 325 -2.47 -2.27 33.92
C ASN A 325 -3.35 -2.99 32.88
N SER A 326 -3.47 -2.47 31.66
CA SER A 326 -4.32 -2.98 30.60
C SER A 326 -3.52 -3.84 29.61
N LEU A 327 -4.22 -4.77 28.94
CA LEU A 327 -3.65 -5.53 27.81
C LEU A 327 -3.67 -4.75 26.50
N ASN A 328 -4.38 -3.62 26.44
CA ASN A 328 -4.68 -2.88 25.24
C ASN A 328 -3.77 -1.65 25.13
N TRP A 329 -2.56 -1.87 24.64
CA TRP A 329 -1.57 -0.82 24.41
C TRP A 329 -0.66 -1.13 23.21
N LEU A 330 -0.06 -0.11 22.63
CA LEU A 330 0.84 -0.24 21.49
C LEU A 330 2.22 -0.72 21.93
N GLN A 331 2.58 -1.95 21.64
CA GLN A 331 3.87 -2.55 22.04
C GLN A 331 5.09 -1.81 21.47
N THR A 332 4.96 -1.22 20.29
CA THR A 332 6.02 -0.40 19.67
C THR A 332 5.95 1.07 20.03
N GLY A 333 4.89 1.52 20.70
CA GLY A 333 4.60 2.93 20.96
C GLY A 333 4.21 3.73 19.71
N ILE A 334 3.95 3.06 18.59
CA ILE A 334 3.57 3.66 17.32
C ILE A 334 2.38 2.87 16.76
N GLY A 335 1.26 3.56 16.52
CA GLY A 335 0.01 2.97 16.03
C GLY A 335 -0.20 3.19 14.53
N LEU A 336 -1.29 2.62 14.05
CA LEU A 336 -1.77 2.76 12.67
C LEU A 336 -3.11 3.48 12.67
N MET A 337 -3.32 4.42 11.71
CA MET A 337 -4.59 5.13 11.53
C MET A 337 -5.07 5.13 10.06
N LYS A 338 -4.44 4.37 9.20
CA LYS A 338 -4.64 4.39 7.75
C LYS A 338 -6.10 4.20 7.32
N TYR A 339 -6.87 3.37 8.04
CA TYR A 339 -8.26 3.07 7.72
C TYR A 339 -9.26 3.87 8.55
N VAL A 340 -8.79 4.68 9.49
CA VAL A 340 -9.66 5.41 10.40
C VAL A 340 -10.17 6.69 9.75
N ARG A 341 -11.51 6.84 9.73
CA ARG A 341 -12.17 8.08 9.40
C ARG A 341 -12.32 8.94 10.67
N PRO A 342 -12.22 10.27 10.61
CA PRO A 342 -12.43 11.13 11.79
C PRO A 342 -13.77 10.94 12.51
N THR A 343 -14.78 10.43 11.80
CA THR A 343 -16.08 10.09 12.38
C THR A 343 -16.11 8.72 13.06
N ASP A 344 -15.07 7.88 12.92
CA ASP A 344 -15.10 6.53 13.47
C ASP A 344 -14.88 6.52 14.99
N THR A 345 -15.78 5.86 15.69
CA THR A 345 -15.73 5.55 17.11
C THR A 345 -16.41 4.22 17.37
N ASN A 346 -16.17 3.62 18.54
CA ASN A 346 -16.83 2.37 18.95
C ASN A 346 -17.57 2.55 20.29
N ASP A 347 -18.14 3.72 20.54
CA ASP A 347 -18.66 4.15 21.81
C ASP A 347 -20.17 3.96 22.00
N ASP A 348 -20.90 3.51 20.97
CA ASP A 348 -22.32 3.16 21.07
C ASP A 348 -22.61 1.74 20.56
N LYS A 349 -22.49 0.78 21.46
CA LYS A 349 -22.78 -0.62 21.18
C LYS A 349 -24.25 -0.93 20.95
N ASN A 350 -25.16 0.01 21.23
CA ASN A 350 -26.60 -0.22 21.15
C ASN A 350 -27.13 0.00 19.73
N ILE A 351 -26.42 0.72 18.86
CA ILE A 351 -26.90 1.04 17.51
C ILE A 351 -26.67 -0.11 16.53
N ASN A 352 -25.47 -0.68 16.48
CA ASN A 352 -25.10 -1.72 15.52
C ASN A 352 -24.25 -2.87 16.14
N GLY A 353 -24.29 -3.06 17.45
CA GLY A 353 -23.47 -4.04 18.12
C GLY A 353 -21.99 -3.60 18.28
N GLU A 354 -21.10 -4.56 18.02
CA GLU A 354 -19.67 -4.31 18.04
C GLU A 354 -19.25 -3.34 16.99
N PHE A 355 -18.78 -2.42 16.77
CA PHE A 355 -18.35 -1.49 15.68
C PHE A 355 -19.38 -0.43 15.33
N SER A 356 -20.17 -0.04 16.32
CA SER A 356 -21.05 1.12 16.19
C SER A 356 -20.24 2.38 15.79
N HIS A 357 -20.74 3.15 14.88
CA HIS A 357 -20.12 4.36 14.34
C HIS A 357 -18.79 4.14 13.56
N ILE A 358 -18.37 2.91 13.28
CA ILE A 358 -17.30 2.66 12.33
C ILE A 358 -17.88 2.58 10.92
N SER A 359 -17.52 3.51 10.06
CA SER A 359 -18.00 3.59 8.68
C SER A 359 -17.60 2.34 7.89
N LYS A 360 -18.43 1.96 6.92
CA LYS A 360 -18.09 0.92 5.93
C LYS A 360 -16.87 1.36 5.11
N LYS A 361 -15.96 0.44 4.83
CA LYS A 361 -14.72 0.72 4.12
C LYS A 361 -14.48 -0.31 3.02
N ALA A 362 -13.80 0.10 1.96
CA ALA A 362 -13.22 -0.84 1.02
C ALA A 362 -12.01 -1.54 1.68
N ASP A 363 -11.78 -2.79 1.30
CA ASP A 363 -10.53 -3.50 1.58
C ASP A 363 -9.78 -3.70 0.25
N PRO A 364 -8.96 -2.74 -0.19
CA PRO A 364 -8.32 -2.79 -1.48
C PRO A 364 -7.27 -3.91 -1.50
N LEU A 365 -7.52 -4.95 -2.28
CA LEU A 365 -6.55 -6.03 -2.53
C LEU A 365 -5.58 -5.66 -3.65
N ILE A 366 -6.08 -4.93 -4.66
CA ILE A 366 -5.28 -4.39 -5.76
C ILE A 366 -5.81 -3.01 -6.11
N ARG A 367 -4.92 -2.04 -6.22
CA ARG A 367 -5.20 -0.65 -6.60
C ARG A 367 -4.39 -0.25 -7.83
N TYR A 368 -4.84 0.79 -8.52
CA TYR A 368 -4.15 1.30 -9.70
C TYR A 368 -2.72 1.79 -9.39
N ALA A 369 -2.50 2.40 -8.22
CA ALA A 369 -1.15 2.77 -7.78
C ALA A 369 -0.21 1.55 -7.69
N ASP A 370 -0.72 0.37 -7.29
CA ASP A 370 0.09 -0.84 -7.21
C ASP A 370 0.52 -1.29 -8.62
N ILE A 371 -0.36 -1.18 -9.62
CA ILE A 371 -0.05 -1.50 -11.02
C ILE A 371 0.99 -0.56 -11.59
N LEU A 372 0.88 0.74 -11.31
CA LEU A 372 1.84 1.74 -11.76
C LEU A 372 3.24 1.45 -11.21
N LEU A 373 3.34 1.11 -9.92
CA LEU A 373 4.61 0.77 -9.29
C LEU A 373 5.17 -0.58 -9.78
N MET A 374 4.32 -1.60 -9.97
CA MET A 374 4.73 -2.87 -10.59
C MET A 374 5.31 -2.67 -11.99
N TYR A 375 4.71 -1.77 -12.78
CA TYR A 375 5.20 -1.43 -14.11
C TYR A 375 6.60 -0.81 -14.05
N ALA A 376 6.79 0.20 -13.19
CA ALA A 376 8.08 0.86 -13.02
C ALA A 376 9.15 -0.09 -12.46
N GLU A 377 8.81 -0.94 -11.48
CA GLU A 377 9.70 -1.96 -10.93
C GLU A 377 10.18 -2.92 -12.03
N ALA A 378 9.24 -3.48 -12.78
CA ALA A 378 9.57 -4.43 -13.83
C ALA A 378 10.41 -3.82 -14.95
N LEU A 379 10.12 -2.58 -15.36
CA LEU A 379 10.92 -1.85 -16.35
C LEU A 379 12.35 -1.57 -15.85
N ASN A 380 12.50 -1.24 -14.55
CA ASN A 380 13.80 -0.93 -14.00
C ASN A 380 14.79 -2.11 -14.08
N GLU A 381 14.30 -3.33 -14.08
CA GLU A 381 15.12 -4.54 -14.10
C GLU A 381 15.64 -4.91 -15.51
N LEU A 382 15.23 -4.20 -16.55
CA LEU A 382 15.59 -4.48 -17.93
C LEU A 382 16.91 -3.79 -18.34
N ASP A 383 17.73 -4.51 -19.11
CA ASP A 383 18.86 -3.98 -19.87
C ASP A 383 18.60 -4.07 -21.38
N GLY A 384 17.73 -5.00 -21.80
CA GLY A 384 17.32 -5.20 -23.17
C GLY A 384 16.00 -4.55 -23.57
N SER A 385 15.62 -4.75 -24.85
CA SER A 385 14.30 -4.36 -25.40
C SER A 385 13.58 -5.60 -25.88
N TYR A 386 12.30 -5.70 -25.56
CA TYR A 386 11.48 -6.88 -25.79
C TYR A 386 10.17 -6.53 -26.51
N GLN A 387 9.75 -7.38 -27.44
CA GLN A 387 8.41 -7.34 -28.01
C GLN A 387 7.58 -8.41 -27.31
N ILE A 388 6.55 -8.00 -26.58
CA ILE A 388 5.69 -8.90 -25.79
C ILE A 388 4.25 -8.72 -26.26
N GLU A 389 3.59 -9.82 -26.62
CA GLU A 389 2.18 -9.80 -27.01
C GLU A 389 1.27 -9.27 -25.90
N THR A 390 0.23 -8.54 -26.29
CA THR A 390 -0.85 -8.11 -25.39
C THR A 390 -1.61 -9.32 -24.84
N TRP A 391 -2.32 -9.14 -23.73
CA TRP A 391 -3.06 -10.22 -23.06
C TRP A 391 -4.08 -10.94 -23.96
N ASP A 392 -4.60 -10.26 -24.99
CA ASP A 392 -5.61 -10.76 -25.93
C ASP A 392 -5.04 -11.11 -27.30
N ASN A 393 -3.72 -11.04 -27.46
CA ASN A 393 -2.97 -11.23 -28.72
C ASN A 393 -3.39 -10.28 -29.86
N SER A 394 -4.03 -9.15 -29.54
CA SER A 394 -4.44 -8.15 -30.55
C SER A 394 -3.31 -7.24 -31.01
N GLY A 395 -2.19 -7.24 -30.29
CA GLY A 395 -1.04 -6.38 -30.57
C GLY A 395 0.21 -6.78 -29.80
N THR A 396 1.19 -5.89 -29.79
CA THR A 396 2.49 -6.10 -29.15
C THR A 396 2.93 -4.85 -28.43
N HIS A 397 3.39 -5.01 -27.18
CA HIS A 397 4.06 -3.98 -26.42
C HIS A 397 5.56 -3.99 -26.72
N SER A 398 6.14 -2.82 -27.02
CA SER A 398 7.58 -2.62 -26.98
C SER A 398 7.99 -2.26 -25.55
N ILE A 399 8.72 -3.13 -24.90
CA ILE A 399 9.08 -3.04 -23.46
C ILE A 399 10.59 -2.86 -23.36
N SER A 400 11.01 -1.75 -22.76
CA SER A 400 12.41 -1.46 -22.44
C SER A 400 12.49 -0.47 -21.28
N ARG A 401 13.61 -0.46 -20.58
CA ARG A 401 13.88 0.56 -19.57
C ARG A 401 14.18 1.89 -20.25
N ASN A 402 13.32 2.88 -20.06
CA ASN A 402 13.58 4.26 -20.42
C ASN A 402 12.89 5.21 -19.43
N GLU A 403 13.39 6.42 -19.34
CA GLU A 403 12.94 7.40 -18.33
C GLU A 403 11.45 7.76 -18.49
N ASP A 404 10.97 7.94 -19.72
CA ASP A 404 9.57 8.33 -19.97
C ASP A 404 8.58 7.24 -19.51
N GLU A 405 8.93 5.97 -19.75
CA GLU A 405 8.10 4.86 -19.30
C GLU A 405 8.17 4.66 -17.76
N LEU A 406 9.35 4.81 -17.16
CA LEU A 406 9.52 4.79 -15.70
C LEU A 406 8.71 5.90 -15.03
N LYS A 407 8.70 7.11 -15.61
CA LYS A 407 7.89 8.24 -15.12
C LYS A 407 6.41 7.95 -15.15
N LYS A 408 5.88 7.26 -16.14
CA LYS A 408 4.45 6.88 -16.18
C LYS A 408 4.04 6.05 -14.96
N GLY A 409 4.95 5.21 -14.44
CA GLY A 409 4.69 4.39 -13.27
C GLY A 409 4.86 5.12 -11.94
N VAL A 410 5.84 6.01 -11.81
CA VAL A 410 6.24 6.58 -10.51
C VAL A 410 5.77 8.01 -10.31
N GLN A 411 5.97 8.89 -11.30
CA GLN A 411 5.73 10.33 -11.16
C GLN A 411 4.30 10.65 -10.67
N PRO A 412 3.21 10.08 -11.25
CA PRO A 412 1.86 10.38 -10.79
C PRO A 412 1.64 10.01 -9.32
N VAL A 413 2.23 8.89 -8.85
CA VAL A 413 2.12 8.44 -7.47
C VAL A 413 2.83 9.41 -6.51
N ARG A 414 4.02 9.90 -6.88
CA ARG A 414 4.78 10.87 -6.08
C ARG A 414 4.10 12.25 -6.04
N ILE A 415 3.68 12.75 -7.19
CA ILE A 415 2.98 14.04 -7.29
C ILE A 415 1.68 14.02 -6.48
N ARG A 416 0.87 12.95 -6.61
CA ARG A 416 -0.33 12.77 -5.81
C ARG A 416 -0.03 12.73 -4.30
N ALA A 417 1.13 12.20 -3.91
CA ALA A 417 1.57 12.17 -2.50
C ALA A 417 2.09 13.53 -1.99
N GLY A 418 2.18 14.55 -2.85
CA GLY A 418 2.66 15.89 -2.49
C GLY A 418 4.16 15.97 -2.28
N ILE A 419 4.92 15.13 -2.94
CA ILE A 419 6.38 15.12 -2.93
C ILE A 419 6.93 15.31 -4.35
N PRO A 420 8.10 15.94 -4.52
CA PRO A 420 8.74 16.11 -5.81
C PRO A 420 8.98 14.78 -6.52
N ASP A 421 9.00 14.82 -7.85
CA ASP A 421 9.42 13.67 -8.66
C ASP A 421 10.89 13.31 -8.43
N PHE A 422 11.28 12.14 -8.89
CA PHE A 422 12.69 11.74 -8.90
C PHE A 422 13.51 12.65 -9.83
N THR A 423 14.78 12.80 -9.48
CA THR A 423 15.75 13.51 -10.31
C THR A 423 16.15 12.68 -11.53
N PRO A 424 16.69 13.31 -12.61
CA PRO A 424 17.26 12.55 -13.72
C PRO A 424 18.33 11.53 -13.31
N GLU A 425 19.12 11.83 -12.27
CA GLU A 425 20.11 10.89 -11.73
C GLU A 425 19.43 9.66 -11.10
N GLU A 426 18.36 9.86 -10.32
CA GLU A 426 17.59 8.77 -9.70
C GLU A 426 16.92 7.90 -10.77
N TYR A 427 16.38 8.48 -11.84
CA TYR A 427 15.85 7.72 -12.98
C TYR A 427 16.93 7.02 -13.78
N GLY A 428 18.07 7.66 -14.00
CA GLY A 428 19.19 7.14 -14.79
C GLY A 428 19.92 5.97 -14.13
N ASN A 429 19.92 5.89 -12.81
CA ASN A 429 20.65 4.88 -12.05
C ASN A 429 19.73 3.74 -11.59
N LYS A 430 19.90 2.55 -12.19
CA LYS A 430 19.09 1.35 -11.95
C LYS A 430 19.06 0.93 -10.47
N GLU A 431 20.23 0.95 -9.80
CA GLU A 431 20.34 0.55 -8.39
C GLU A 431 19.71 1.60 -7.45
N LEU A 432 19.93 2.87 -7.74
CA LEU A 432 19.34 3.95 -6.95
C LEU A 432 17.81 3.95 -7.09
N PHE A 433 17.30 3.78 -8.31
CA PHE A 433 15.87 3.69 -8.56
C PHE A 433 15.24 2.50 -7.81
N ARG A 434 15.86 1.31 -7.86
CA ARG A 434 15.39 0.11 -7.13
C ARG A 434 15.28 0.34 -5.63
N LYS A 435 16.20 1.12 -5.05
CA LYS A 435 16.14 1.45 -3.60
C LYS A 435 15.05 2.45 -3.26
N LYS A 436 14.57 3.21 -4.25
CA LYS A 436 13.62 4.29 -4.06
C LYS A 436 12.16 3.85 -4.29
N ILE A 437 11.91 2.85 -5.09
CA ILE A 437 10.56 2.31 -5.31
C ILE A 437 10.32 1.07 -4.45
#